data_4137e7e7066b9508c7c88c11cac3c354
#
_entry.id   4137e7e7066b9508c7c88c11cac3c354
#
_cell.length_a   1.000
_cell.length_b   1.000
_cell.length_c   1.000
_cell.angle_alpha   90.00
_cell.angle_beta   90.00
_cell.angle_gamma   90.00
#
_symmetry.space_group_name_H-M   'P 1'
#
loop_
_entity.id
_entity.type
_entity.pdbx_description
1 polymer ?
#
loop_
_entity_poly.entity_id
_entity_poly.type
_entity_poly.pdbx_seq_one_letter_code
_entity_poly.pdbx_strand_id
1 'polypeptide(L)'
;AGLVGGADAVTCPAFDRALGESSPLARRVARNTPIVLGEESHLHRVVDPAGGSWFLENLTAQLALRAWEEFQQLERDGGVLASLRDGTLRQRVDEAWETKRRRVATRREALTGVSEYAKLDERLPDVAPFPDPGEGVDTQAERLQPWPVRRLGDDFEELRDAADAANADGREPRAFLVTLGPLAEHTVRANWITNVLAAGGIAPRDQGPLEDVENAAAAFEESGLKMAVICGTDERYATMAADVAKALRANGAELVWLAGKPGEHEDAWRGAGVDRFVHLGVDLVEVLREALQHLIGPDDAARGEEEDA
;
A
#
# COMPACT_ATOMS: atom_id res chain seq x y z
N ALA A 1 22.25 6.18 -0.92
CA ALA A 1 22.79 5.71 0.37
C ALA A 1 24.11 4.96 0.18
N GLY A 2 24.17 3.86 -0.60
CA GLY A 2 25.37 3.04 -0.76
C GLY A 2 26.61 3.82 -1.19
N LEU A 3 26.52 4.65 -2.25
CA LEU A 3 27.64 5.45 -2.75
C LEU A 3 28.13 6.49 -1.72
N VAL A 4 27.20 7.16 -1.05
CA VAL A 4 27.52 8.15 -0.02
C VAL A 4 28.06 7.48 1.24
N GLY A 5 27.60 6.30 1.58
CA GLY A 5 28.08 5.51 2.73
C GLY A 5 29.38 4.74 2.46
N GLY A 6 30.00 4.88 1.29
CA GLY A 6 31.27 4.24 0.97
C GLY A 6 31.21 2.72 0.81
N ALA A 7 30.07 2.19 0.32
CA ALA A 7 29.94 0.77 0.07
C ALA A 7 30.90 0.31 -1.04
N ASP A 8 31.58 -0.85 -0.85
CA ASP A 8 32.49 -1.43 -1.83
C ASP A 8 31.78 -1.87 -3.12
N ALA A 9 30.51 -2.25 -3.01
CA ALA A 9 29.67 -2.63 -4.14
C ALA A 9 28.22 -2.15 -3.94
N VAL A 10 27.62 -1.66 -5.02
CA VAL A 10 26.20 -1.23 -5.05
C VAL A 10 25.49 -1.96 -6.16
N THR A 11 24.51 -2.77 -5.82
CA THR A 11 23.65 -3.49 -6.76
C THR A 11 22.24 -2.91 -6.74
N CYS A 12 21.75 -2.44 -7.90
CA CYS A 12 20.39 -2.00 -8.08
C CYS A 12 19.59 -3.11 -8.77
N PRO A 13 18.53 -3.64 -8.16
CA PRO A 13 17.61 -4.54 -8.86
C PRO A 13 16.91 -3.83 -10.02
N ALA A 14 16.56 -4.59 -11.06
CA ALA A 14 15.73 -4.07 -12.13
C ALA A 14 14.30 -3.77 -11.61
N PHE A 15 13.66 -2.72 -12.13
CA PHE A 15 12.36 -2.26 -11.62
C PHE A 15 11.21 -3.23 -11.92
N ASP A 16 11.38 -4.10 -12.93
CA ASP A 16 10.41 -5.13 -13.33
C ASP A 16 10.71 -6.53 -12.75
N ARG A 17 11.68 -6.62 -11.84
CA ARG A 17 12.14 -7.91 -11.29
C ARG A 17 11.04 -8.73 -10.61
N ALA A 18 10.03 -8.08 -10.07
CA ALA A 18 8.94 -8.76 -9.39
C ALA A 18 7.94 -9.43 -10.35
N LEU A 19 7.94 -9.03 -11.62
CA LEU A 19 6.98 -9.46 -12.63
C LEU A 19 7.43 -10.68 -13.45
N GLY A 20 8.75 -10.94 -13.50
CA GLY A 20 9.31 -12.01 -14.32
C GLY A 20 10.76 -11.76 -14.70
N GLU A 21 11.23 -12.33 -15.81
CA GLU A 21 12.57 -12.09 -16.33
C GLU A 21 12.72 -10.64 -16.77
N SER A 22 13.59 -9.90 -16.08
CA SER A 22 13.76 -8.47 -16.31
C SER A 22 14.10 -8.12 -17.75
N SER A 23 13.41 -7.12 -18.29
CA SER A 23 13.60 -6.61 -19.64
C SER A 23 15.00 -6.03 -19.87
N PRO A 24 15.50 -6.00 -21.12
CA PRO A 24 16.79 -5.36 -21.44
C PRO A 24 16.85 -3.89 -21.01
N LEU A 25 15.73 -3.17 -21.10
CA LEU A 25 15.65 -1.78 -20.65
C LEU A 25 15.82 -1.67 -19.13
N ALA A 26 15.08 -2.48 -18.36
CA ALA A 26 15.13 -2.46 -16.91
C ALA A 26 16.52 -2.84 -16.38
N ARG A 27 17.15 -3.86 -16.97
CA ARG A 27 18.55 -4.23 -16.66
C ARG A 27 19.54 -3.09 -16.97
N ARG A 28 19.35 -2.39 -18.10
CA ARG A 28 20.19 -1.23 -18.45
C ARG A 28 20.02 -0.07 -17.48
N VAL A 29 18.79 0.26 -17.09
CA VAL A 29 18.50 1.30 -16.11
C VAL A 29 19.11 0.94 -14.75
N ALA A 30 18.92 -0.28 -14.27
CA ALA A 30 19.48 -0.76 -13.01
C ALA A 30 21.01 -0.63 -12.97
N ARG A 31 21.70 -1.07 -14.04
CA ARG A 31 23.16 -0.97 -14.15
C ARG A 31 23.64 0.48 -14.22
N ASN A 32 22.95 1.34 -14.98
CA ASN A 32 23.39 2.72 -15.20
C ASN A 32 23.09 3.64 -14.01
N THR A 33 22.11 3.31 -13.19
CA THR A 33 21.74 4.15 -12.01
C THR A 33 22.93 4.44 -11.09
N PRO A 34 23.68 3.45 -10.57
CA PRO A 34 24.85 3.74 -9.73
C PRO A 34 25.98 4.43 -10.52
N ILE A 35 26.12 4.17 -11.81
CA ILE A 35 27.15 4.82 -12.66
C ILE A 35 26.85 6.31 -12.77
N VAL A 36 25.62 6.70 -13.15
CA VAL A 36 25.23 8.10 -13.26
C VAL A 36 25.36 8.83 -11.91
N LEU A 37 24.92 8.21 -10.82
CA LEU A 37 25.05 8.77 -9.49
C LEU A 37 26.52 8.94 -9.06
N GLY A 38 27.36 7.99 -9.40
CA GLY A 38 28.81 8.05 -9.12
C GLY A 38 29.51 9.09 -10.01
N GLU A 39 29.45 8.88 -11.32
CA GLU A 39 30.28 9.62 -12.28
C GLU A 39 29.76 11.00 -12.63
N GLU A 40 28.43 11.17 -12.83
CA GLU A 40 27.84 12.43 -13.23
C GLU A 40 27.43 13.29 -12.03
N SER A 41 26.80 12.68 -11.00
CA SER A 41 26.43 13.39 -9.77
C SER A 41 27.58 13.44 -8.75
N HIS A 42 28.68 12.78 -9.01
CA HIS A 42 29.91 12.79 -8.22
C HIS A 42 29.74 12.36 -6.74
N LEU A 43 28.77 11.49 -6.43
CA LEU A 43 28.44 11.13 -5.06
C LEU A 43 29.54 10.31 -4.35
N HIS A 44 30.51 9.76 -5.09
CA HIS A 44 31.63 8.98 -4.55
C HIS A 44 32.92 9.81 -4.36
N ARG A 45 32.93 11.09 -4.74
CA ARG A 45 34.18 11.92 -4.71
C ARG A 45 34.57 12.38 -3.32
N VAL A 46 33.66 12.34 -2.36
CA VAL A 46 33.94 12.69 -0.97
C VAL A 46 33.98 11.41 -0.16
N VAL A 47 35.14 11.13 0.45
CA VAL A 47 35.30 10.00 1.36
C VAL A 47 34.66 10.37 2.69
N ASP A 48 33.74 9.52 3.17
CA ASP A 48 33.02 9.69 4.43
C ASP A 48 32.39 11.09 4.60
N PRO A 49 31.43 11.48 3.71
CA PRO A 49 30.86 12.83 3.74
C PRO A 49 30.07 13.12 5.04
N ALA A 50 29.76 12.09 5.81
CA ALA A 50 29.07 12.17 7.08
C ALA A 50 29.99 12.11 8.30
N GLY A 51 31.30 11.92 8.08
CA GLY A 51 32.33 11.80 9.13
C GLY A 51 32.35 13.00 10.07
N GLY A 52 32.35 12.74 11.37
CA GLY A 52 32.29 13.77 12.40
C GLY A 52 30.90 14.35 12.66
N SER A 53 29.86 13.92 11.95
CA SER A 53 28.47 14.25 12.30
C SER A 53 28.09 13.51 13.59
N TRP A 54 27.90 14.25 14.68
CA TRP A 54 27.56 13.67 15.98
C TRP A 54 26.33 12.77 15.94
N PHE A 55 25.31 13.14 15.15
CA PHE A 55 24.12 12.32 14.95
C PHE A 55 24.43 11.01 14.26
N LEU A 56 25.17 11.04 13.14
CA LEU A 56 25.45 9.84 12.35
C LEU A 56 26.43 8.93 13.05
N GLU A 57 27.46 9.47 13.70
CA GLU A 57 28.40 8.70 14.52
C GLU A 57 27.69 7.98 15.68
N ASN A 58 26.85 8.70 16.40
CA ASN A 58 26.06 8.11 17.49
C ASN A 58 25.06 7.06 16.99
N LEU A 59 24.36 7.32 15.88
CA LEU A 59 23.44 6.36 15.28
C LEU A 59 24.16 5.10 14.83
N THR A 60 25.32 5.24 14.20
CA THR A 60 26.16 4.11 13.76
C THR A 60 26.62 3.27 14.95
N ALA A 61 27.10 3.93 16.03
CA ALA A 61 27.49 3.23 17.24
C ALA A 61 26.33 2.49 17.90
N GLN A 62 25.13 3.10 17.98
CA GLN A 62 23.93 2.46 18.54
C GLN A 62 23.47 1.27 17.69
N LEU A 63 23.51 1.39 16.36
CA LEU A 63 23.19 0.28 15.46
C LEU A 63 24.17 -0.87 15.61
N ALA A 64 25.45 -0.58 15.71
CA ALA A 64 26.49 -1.61 15.93
C ALA A 64 26.30 -2.33 17.28
N LEU A 65 26.01 -1.60 18.35
CA LEU A 65 25.70 -2.21 19.65
C LEU A 65 24.47 -3.09 19.59
N ARG A 66 23.39 -2.62 18.96
CA ARG A 66 22.16 -3.39 18.82
C ARG A 66 22.37 -4.65 17.97
N ALA A 67 23.09 -4.55 16.86
CA ALA A 67 23.45 -5.71 16.04
C ALA A 67 24.26 -6.73 16.82
N TRP A 68 25.19 -6.26 17.68
CA TRP A 68 26.00 -7.11 18.54
C TRP A 68 25.15 -7.83 19.61
N GLU A 69 24.19 -7.15 20.22
CA GLU A 69 23.25 -7.77 21.16
C GLU A 69 22.42 -8.86 20.51
N GLU A 70 21.91 -8.62 19.30
CA GLU A 70 21.14 -9.60 18.53
C GLU A 70 22.01 -10.81 18.16
N PHE A 71 23.25 -10.58 17.71
CA PHE A 71 24.20 -11.65 17.44
C PHE A 71 24.49 -12.50 18.68
N GLN A 72 24.76 -11.87 19.82
CA GLN A 72 25.00 -12.59 21.06
C GLN A 72 23.78 -13.40 21.51
N GLN A 73 22.56 -12.89 21.30
CA GLN A 73 21.36 -13.63 21.60
C GLN A 73 21.23 -14.87 20.72
N LEU A 74 21.48 -14.74 19.41
CA LEU A 74 21.44 -15.84 18.47
C LEU A 74 22.46 -16.93 18.83
N GLU A 75 23.68 -16.55 19.26
CA GLU A 75 24.70 -17.49 19.71
C GLU A 75 24.29 -18.21 21.01
N ARG A 76 23.68 -17.51 21.95
CA ARG A 76 23.14 -18.13 23.18
C ARG A 76 22.04 -19.15 22.91
N ASP A 77 21.23 -18.92 21.86
CA ASP A 77 20.14 -19.78 21.43
C ASP A 77 20.64 -21.01 20.61
N GLY A 78 21.95 -21.19 20.47
CA GLY A 78 22.57 -22.33 19.78
C GLY A 78 23.07 -22.04 18.37
N GLY A 79 23.11 -20.76 17.99
CA GLY A 79 23.59 -20.26 16.70
C GLY A 79 22.56 -20.34 15.58
N VAL A 80 22.93 -19.84 14.41
CA VAL A 80 22.05 -19.69 13.25
C VAL A 80 21.41 -21.01 12.82
N LEU A 81 22.19 -22.10 12.75
CA LEU A 81 21.68 -23.39 12.27
C LEU A 81 20.62 -23.99 13.21
N ALA A 82 20.82 -23.88 14.54
CA ALA A 82 19.83 -24.32 15.50
C ALA A 82 18.54 -23.50 15.38
N SER A 83 18.67 -22.18 15.36
CA SER A 83 17.53 -21.26 15.26
C SER A 83 16.77 -21.36 13.93
N LEU A 84 17.40 -21.79 12.85
CA LEU A 84 16.73 -22.09 11.57
C LEU A 84 15.94 -23.41 11.65
N ARG A 85 16.52 -24.45 12.33
CA ARG A 85 15.87 -25.76 12.46
C ARG A 85 14.68 -25.74 13.39
N ASP A 86 14.78 -25.04 14.51
CA ASP A 86 13.69 -24.93 15.49
C ASP A 86 12.65 -23.86 15.17
N GLY A 87 12.91 -23.03 14.15
CA GLY A 87 12.00 -21.98 13.69
C GLY A 87 12.05 -20.67 14.47
N THR A 88 12.86 -20.55 15.51
CA THR A 88 12.94 -19.34 16.36
C THR A 88 13.35 -18.11 15.54
N LEU A 89 14.35 -18.25 14.66
CA LEU A 89 14.75 -17.14 13.79
C LEU A 89 13.64 -16.72 12.83
N ARG A 90 12.89 -17.71 12.29
CA ARG A 90 11.74 -17.43 11.42
C ARG A 90 10.66 -16.65 12.16
N GLN A 91 10.29 -17.07 13.35
CA GLN A 91 9.29 -16.36 14.16
C GLN A 91 9.68 -14.90 14.40
N ARG A 92 10.92 -14.62 14.76
CA ARG A 92 11.42 -13.24 14.96
C ARG A 92 11.34 -12.38 13.69
N VAL A 93 11.64 -12.97 12.53
CA VAL A 93 11.52 -12.28 11.24
C VAL A 93 10.06 -12.04 10.89
N ASP A 94 9.17 -13.00 11.13
CA ASP A 94 7.73 -12.87 10.88
C ASP A 94 7.10 -11.80 11.78
N GLU A 95 7.49 -11.69 13.04
CA GLU A 95 7.05 -10.61 13.95
C GLU A 95 7.51 -9.23 13.47
N ALA A 96 8.76 -9.12 13.02
CA ALA A 96 9.29 -7.88 12.47
C ALA A 96 8.58 -7.51 11.15
N TRP A 97 8.31 -8.49 10.30
CA TRP A 97 7.56 -8.33 9.05
C TRP A 97 6.15 -7.81 9.32
N GLU A 98 5.40 -8.43 10.23
CA GLU A 98 4.04 -8.02 10.54
C GLU A 98 3.97 -6.59 11.11
N THR A 99 4.94 -6.22 11.93
CA THR A 99 5.09 -4.84 12.40
C THR A 99 5.27 -3.86 11.23
N LYS A 100 6.10 -4.20 10.26
CA LYS A 100 6.38 -3.38 9.08
C LYS A 100 5.17 -3.31 8.16
N ARG A 101 4.54 -4.45 7.86
CA ARG A 101 3.33 -4.57 7.06
C ARG A 101 2.21 -3.68 7.61
N ARG A 102 1.95 -3.72 8.92
CA ARG A 102 0.96 -2.88 9.58
C ARG A 102 1.26 -1.38 9.45
N ARG A 103 2.54 -0.98 9.49
CA ARG A 103 2.92 0.43 9.27
C ARG A 103 2.61 0.89 7.86
N VAL A 104 2.78 0.02 6.86
CA VAL A 104 2.42 0.29 5.47
C VAL A 104 0.90 0.33 5.31
N ALA A 105 0.18 -0.66 5.82
CA ALA A 105 -1.27 -0.73 5.74
C ALA A 105 -1.96 0.49 6.38
N THR A 106 -1.40 1.03 7.46
CA THR A 106 -1.93 2.25 8.13
C THR A 106 -1.36 3.56 7.61
N ARG A 107 -0.58 3.53 6.53
CA ARG A 107 0.15 4.71 5.97
C ARG A 107 1.03 5.46 6.97
N ARG A 108 1.48 4.81 8.04
CA ARG A 108 2.59 5.33 8.87
C ARG A 108 3.91 5.28 8.12
N GLU A 109 3.98 4.40 7.11
CA GLU A 109 5.06 4.30 6.18
C GLU A 109 4.46 4.18 4.78
N ALA A 110 4.66 5.20 3.95
CA ALA A 110 4.11 5.26 2.61
C ALA A 110 5.01 4.55 1.60
N LEU A 111 4.40 3.81 0.69
CA LEU A 111 5.05 3.27 -0.51
C LEU A 111 4.56 4.06 -1.71
N THR A 112 5.40 4.98 -2.21
CA THR A 112 5.07 5.82 -3.37
C THR A 112 4.83 4.94 -4.61
N GLY A 113 3.70 5.17 -5.29
CA GLY A 113 3.26 4.38 -6.43
C GLY A 113 2.43 3.15 -6.06
N VAL A 114 2.37 2.77 -4.77
CA VAL A 114 1.62 1.61 -4.27
C VAL A 114 0.54 2.06 -3.29
N SER A 115 0.91 2.40 -2.05
CA SER A 115 -0.05 2.87 -1.04
C SER A 115 -0.36 4.36 -1.14
N GLU A 116 0.49 5.13 -1.82
CA GLU A 116 0.30 6.55 -2.13
C GLU A 116 0.66 6.86 -3.57
N TYR A 117 -0.13 7.71 -4.19
CA TYR A 117 0.04 8.13 -5.59
C TYR A 117 0.02 6.97 -6.57
N ALA A 118 -0.80 5.95 -6.29
CA ALA A 118 -1.04 4.84 -7.21
C ALA A 118 -1.71 5.38 -8.49
N LYS A 119 -1.24 4.88 -9.63
CA LYS A 119 -1.71 5.31 -10.94
C LYS A 119 -2.75 4.32 -11.46
N LEU A 120 -4.01 4.74 -11.58
CA LEU A 120 -5.12 3.87 -11.98
C LEU A 120 -5.02 3.36 -13.43
N ASP A 121 -4.42 4.15 -14.33
CA ASP A 121 -4.24 3.81 -15.75
C ASP A 121 -2.87 3.17 -16.04
N GLU A 122 -2.15 2.72 -15.00
CA GLU A 122 -0.89 2.01 -15.17
C GLU A 122 -1.13 0.67 -15.86
N ARG A 123 -0.23 0.36 -16.80
CA ARG A 123 -0.23 -0.94 -17.47
C ARG A 123 1.06 -1.66 -17.11
N LEU A 124 0.91 -2.91 -16.70
CA LEU A 124 2.06 -3.76 -16.44
C LEU A 124 2.87 -3.95 -17.74
N PRO A 125 4.22 -3.89 -17.66
CA PRO A 125 5.07 -4.20 -18.80
C PRO A 125 4.93 -5.68 -19.16
N ASP A 126 4.98 -5.99 -20.46
CA ASP A 126 5.08 -7.37 -20.93
C ASP A 126 6.50 -7.89 -20.63
N VAL A 127 6.60 -8.86 -19.75
CA VAL A 127 7.86 -9.50 -19.34
C VAL A 127 7.76 -11.02 -19.51
N ALA A 128 8.87 -11.66 -19.87
CA ALA A 128 8.92 -13.12 -19.93
C ALA A 128 8.74 -13.71 -18.52
N PRO A 129 8.07 -14.85 -18.37
CA PRO A 129 7.95 -15.51 -17.07
C PRO A 129 9.34 -15.87 -16.52
N PHE A 130 9.43 -16.05 -15.21
CA PHE A 130 10.67 -16.54 -14.60
C PHE A 130 11.08 -17.86 -15.23
N PRO A 131 12.37 -18.06 -15.52
CA PRO A 131 12.83 -19.36 -15.98
C PRO A 131 12.59 -20.41 -14.89
N ASP A 132 12.15 -21.60 -15.32
CA ASP A 132 12.02 -22.72 -14.40
C ASP A 132 13.39 -22.98 -13.73
N PRO A 133 13.48 -23.01 -12.38
CA PRO A 133 14.72 -23.25 -11.67
C PRO A 133 15.36 -24.60 -12.01
N GLY A 134 14.65 -25.50 -12.69
CA GLY A 134 15.15 -26.80 -13.12
C GLY A 134 15.30 -27.82 -11.97
N GLU A 135 15.52 -29.08 -12.34
CA GLU A 135 15.71 -30.19 -11.41
C GLU A 135 17.16 -30.25 -10.87
N GLY A 136 17.64 -29.20 -10.23
CA GLY A 136 19.05 -29.12 -9.78
C GLY A 136 19.26 -29.24 -8.27
N VAL A 137 18.24 -29.61 -7.51
CA VAL A 137 18.37 -29.68 -6.04
C VAL A 137 18.89 -31.05 -5.61
N ASP A 138 20.05 -31.08 -4.92
CA ASP A 138 20.54 -32.27 -4.26
C ASP A 138 19.48 -32.83 -3.29
N THR A 139 18.90 -33.98 -3.63
CA THR A 139 17.83 -34.62 -2.86
C THR A 139 18.32 -35.22 -1.54
N GLN A 140 19.63 -35.28 -1.30
CA GLN A 140 20.20 -35.77 -0.04
C GLN A 140 20.50 -34.63 0.96
N ALA A 141 20.44 -33.38 0.56
CA ALA A 141 20.62 -32.25 1.45
C ALA A 141 19.44 -32.11 2.44
N GLU A 142 19.75 -31.73 3.67
CA GLU A 142 18.73 -31.34 4.64
C GLU A 142 17.96 -30.13 4.10
N ARG A 143 16.64 -30.26 3.96
CA ARG A 143 15.80 -29.17 3.49
C ARG A 143 15.20 -28.44 4.67
N LEU A 144 15.56 -27.19 4.85
CA LEU A 144 14.84 -26.27 5.72
C LEU A 144 13.60 -25.74 4.99
N GLN A 145 12.57 -25.41 5.75
CA GLN A 145 11.39 -24.78 5.17
C GLN A 145 11.80 -23.47 4.51
N PRO A 146 11.51 -23.26 3.21
CA PRO A 146 11.88 -22.05 2.51
C PRO A 146 11.24 -20.82 3.15
N TRP A 147 11.91 -19.70 3.10
CA TRP A 147 11.34 -18.43 3.53
C TRP A 147 10.47 -17.89 2.40
N PRO A 148 9.24 -17.42 2.72
CA PRO A 148 8.40 -16.83 1.71
C PRO A 148 9.07 -15.55 1.17
N VAL A 149 9.04 -15.37 -0.13
CA VAL A 149 9.38 -14.10 -0.74
C VAL A 149 8.22 -13.15 -0.47
N ARG A 150 8.49 -12.05 0.20
CA ARG A 150 7.48 -11.06 0.59
C ARG A 150 7.93 -9.68 0.17
N ARG A 151 7.04 -8.90 -0.41
CA ARG A 151 7.25 -7.50 -0.76
C ARG A 151 6.29 -6.63 0.06
N LEU A 152 6.71 -5.44 0.43
CA LEU A 152 5.89 -4.53 1.23
C LEU A 152 4.63 -4.05 0.50
N GLY A 153 4.60 -4.19 -0.83
CA GLY A 153 3.48 -3.83 -1.68
C GLY A 153 2.44 -4.92 -1.88
N ASP A 154 2.76 -6.20 -1.56
CA ASP A 154 1.94 -7.36 -1.93
C ASP A 154 0.45 -7.17 -1.62
N ASP A 155 0.10 -6.76 -0.40
CA ASP A 155 -1.30 -6.56 -0.01
C ASP A 155 -2.06 -5.56 -0.90
N PHE A 156 -1.41 -4.47 -1.34
CA PHE A 156 -2.02 -3.48 -2.23
C PHE A 156 -2.00 -3.93 -3.69
N GLU A 157 -0.97 -4.67 -4.09
CA GLU A 157 -0.86 -5.24 -5.43
C GLU A 157 -1.95 -6.27 -5.66
N GLU A 158 -2.23 -7.17 -4.69
CA GLU A 158 -3.37 -8.09 -4.73
C GLU A 158 -4.72 -7.37 -4.95
N LEU A 159 -4.94 -6.26 -4.24
CA LEU A 159 -6.15 -5.45 -4.43
C LEU A 159 -6.23 -4.85 -5.84
N ARG A 160 -5.09 -4.40 -6.37
CA ARG A 160 -4.99 -3.84 -7.72
C ARG A 160 -5.23 -4.90 -8.77
N ASP A 161 -4.64 -6.09 -8.63
CA ASP A 161 -4.81 -7.19 -9.57
C ASP A 161 -6.28 -7.61 -9.66
N ALA A 162 -6.97 -7.71 -8.52
CA ALA A 162 -8.40 -7.97 -8.47
C ALA A 162 -9.24 -6.88 -9.16
N ALA A 163 -8.92 -5.60 -8.90
CA ALA A 163 -9.60 -4.48 -9.53
C ALA A 163 -9.34 -4.40 -11.04
N ASP A 164 -8.11 -4.65 -11.48
CA ASP A 164 -7.71 -4.62 -12.89
C ASP A 164 -8.33 -5.80 -13.65
N ALA A 165 -8.44 -7.00 -13.07
CA ALA A 165 -9.16 -8.13 -13.63
C ALA A 165 -10.65 -7.82 -13.80
N ALA A 166 -11.30 -7.26 -12.78
CA ALA A 166 -12.71 -6.85 -12.87
C ALA A 166 -12.93 -5.75 -13.92
N ASN A 167 -11.99 -4.81 -14.05
CA ASN A 167 -12.02 -3.78 -15.07
C ASN A 167 -11.89 -4.36 -16.49
N ALA A 168 -11.04 -5.36 -16.68
CA ALA A 168 -10.92 -6.07 -17.97
C ALA A 168 -12.22 -6.77 -18.37
N ASP A 169 -13.01 -7.25 -17.40
CA ASP A 169 -14.34 -7.83 -17.58
C ASP A 169 -15.46 -6.79 -17.72
N GLY A 170 -15.14 -5.50 -17.75
CA GLY A 170 -16.10 -4.38 -17.83
C GLY A 170 -16.82 -4.04 -16.52
N ARG A 171 -16.32 -4.53 -15.39
CA ARG A 171 -16.84 -4.29 -14.04
C ARG A 171 -15.92 -3.38 -13.23
N GLU A 172 -15.51 -2.25 -13.80
CA GLU A 172 -14.59 -1.32 -13.14
C GLU A 172 -15.13 -0.87 -11.77
N PRO A 173 -14.39 -1.12 -10.66
CA PRO A 173 -14.79 -0.66 -9.35
C PRO A 173 -14.70 0.86 -9.25
N ARG A 174 -15.81 1.51 -8.90
CA ARG A 174 -15.93 2.97 -8.83
C ARG A 174 -16.60 3.43 -7.55
N ALA A 175 -16.20 4.60 -7.05
CA ALA A 175 -16.80 5.26 -5.91
C ALA A 175 -17.17 6.70 -6.26
N PHE A 176 -18.36 7.14 -5.88
CA PHE A 176 -18.81 8.52 -6.02
C PHE A 176 -18.31 9.36 -4.84
N LEU A 177 -17.66 10.48 -5.12
CA LEU A 177 -17.24 11.43 -4.09
C LEU A 177 -18.33 12.48 -3.85
N VAL A 178 -18.90 12.46 -2.67
CA VAL A 178 -19.87 13.46 -2.21
C VAL A 178 -19.10 14.62 -1.57
N THR A 179 -18.71 15.58 -2.41
CA THR A 179 -17.87 16.72 -2.03
C THR A 179 -18.73 17.87 -1.49
N LEU A 180 -18.91 17.91 -0.15
CA LEU A 180 -19.80 18.84 0.53
C LEU A 180 -19.21 20.24 0.65
N GLY A 181 -19.99 21.24 0.22
CA GLY A 181 -19.65 22.66 0.31
C GLY A 181 -18.62 23.12 -0.72
N PRO A 182 -18.12 24.35 -0.61
CA PRO A 182 -17.16 24.94 -1.56
C PRO A 182 -15.84 24.17 -1.58
N LEU A 183 -15.08 24.35 -2.67
CA LEU A 183 -13.82 23.68 -2.94
C LEU A 183 -12.84 23.68 -1.75
N ALA A 184 -12.73 24.80 -1.04
CA ALA A 184 -11.84 24.95 0.11
C ALA A 184 -12.18 24.04 1.29
N GLU A 185 -13.43 23.61 1.41
CA GLU A 185 -13.91 22.80 2.54
C GLU A 185 -13.74 21.29 2.32
N HIS A 186 -13.77 20.81 1.08
CA HIS A 186 -13.70 19.37 0.80
C HIS A 186 -12.39 18.90 0.16
N THR A 187 -11.64 19.78 -0.54
CA THR A 187 -10.48 19.38 -1.38
C THR A 187 -9.46 18.52 -0.64
N VAL A 188 -9.13 18.86 0.60
CA VAL A 188 -8.09 18.12 1.35
C VAL A 188 -8.53 16.66 1.55
N ARG A 189 -9.77 16.44 1.97
CA ARG A 189 -10.29 15.08 2.20
C ARG A 189 -10.62 14.36 0.90
N ALA A 190 -11.16 15.06 -0.09
CA ALA A 190 -11.41 14.50 -1.42
C ALA A 190 -10.11 14.00 -2.07
N ASN A 191 -9.05 14.80 -2.06
CA ASN A 191 -7.76 14.40 -2.60
C ASN A 191 -7.13 13.23 -1.82
N TRP A 192 -7.26 13.26 -0.49
CA TRP A 192 -6.72 12.20 0.35
C TRP A 192 -7.45 10.87 0.09
N ILE A 193 -8.79 10.86 0.05
CA ILE A 193 -9.57 9.64 -0.20
C ILE A 193 -9.44 9.15 -1.65
N THR A 194 -9.31 10.05 -2.62
CA THR A 194 -8.98 9.70 -4.01
C THR A 194 -7.68 8.88 -4.07
N ASN A 195 -6.68 9.31 -3.33
CA ASN A 195 -5.42 8.61 -3.23
C ASN A 195 -5.53 7.25 -2.51
N VAL A 196 -6.41 7.15 -1.50
CA VAL A 196 -6.72 5.86 -0.83
C VAL A 196 -7.41 4.91 -1.79
N LEU A 197 -8.47 5.34 -2.47
CA LEU A 197 -9.24 4.54 -3.41
C LEU A 197 -8.34 4.03 -4.56
N ALA A 198 -7.49 4.91 -5.10
CA ALA A 198 -6.56 4.55 -6.17
C ALA A 198 -5.57 3.45 -5.76
N ALA A 199 -5.12 3.42 -4.49
CA ALA A 199 -4.25 2.36 -3.98
C ALA A 199 -4.92 0.97 -4.02
N GLY A 200 -6.25 0.90 -3.94
CA GLY A 200 -7.02 -0.33 -4.12
C GLY A 200 -7.59 -0.51 -5.53
N GLY A 201 -7.20 0.31 -6.51
CA GLY A 201 -7.73 0.19 -7.87
C GLY A 201 -9.16 0.70 -8.04
N ILE A 202 -9.74 1.39 -7.05
CA ILE A 202 -11.10 1.94 -7.12
C ILE A 202 -11.06 3.33 -7.73
N ALA A 203 -11.74 3.52 -8.86
CA ALA A 203 -11.77 4.80 -9.58
C ALA A 203 -12.74 5.79 -8.90
N PRO A 204 -12.27 6.98 -8.44
CA PRO A 204 -13.15 8.00 -7.91
C PRO A 204 -13.90 8.74 -9.02
N ARG A 205 -15.19 9.04 -8.80
CA ARG A 205 -15.97 9.94 -9.64
C ARG A 205 -16.37 11.16 -8.83
N ASP A 206 -15.85 12.32 -9.19
CA ASP A 206 -16.14 13.61 -8.59
C ASP A 206 -16.92 14.47 -9.60
N GLN A 207 -18.04 15.05 -9.19
CA GLN A 207 -18.83 15.97 -10.01
C GLN A 207 -18.68 17.43 -9.56
N GLY A 208 -17.81 17.69 -8.59
CA GLY A 208 -17.59 19.01 -8.01
C GLY A 208 -18.45 19.31 -6.79
N PRO A 209 -18.48 20.56 -6.34
CA PRO A 209 -19.11 20.96 -5.09
C PRO A 209 -20.62 20.65 -5.03
N LEU A 210 -21.05 20.02 -3.93
CA LEU A 210 -22.45 19.71 -3.62
C LEU A 210 -22.86 20.52 -2.38
N GLU A 211 -23.80 21.43 -2.54
CA GLU A 211 -24.09 22.43 -1.50
C GLU A 211 -25.12 21.93 -0.48
N ASP A 212 -26.04 21.04 -0.88
CA ASP A 212 -27.13 20.53 -0.07
C ASP A 212 -27.38 19.02 -0.25
N VAL A 213 -28.27 18.47 0.54
CA VAL A 213 -28.59 17.03 0.58
C VAL A 213 -29.27 16.58 -0.71
N GLU A 214 -30.18 17.41 -1.27
CA GLU A 214 -30.90 17.11 -2.49
C GLU A 214 -29.95 17.01 -3.69
N ASN A 215 -29.02 17.94 -3.83
CA ASN A 215 -28.03 17.94 -4.88
C ASN A 215 -27.09 16.73 -4.74
N ALA A 216 -26.68 16.37 -3.52
CA ALA A 216 -25.87 15.20 -3.26
C ALA A 216 -26.58 13.90 -3.65
N ALA A 217 -27.86 13.78 -3.30
CA ALA A 217 -28.68 12.62 -3.61
C ALA A 217 -28.91 12.47 -5.12
N ALA A 218 -29.29 13.55 -5.80
CA ALA A 218 -29.53 13.57 -7.24
C ALA A 218 -28.26 13.24 -8.05
N ALA A 219 -27.13 13.83 -7.68
CA ALA A 219 -25.85 13.57 -8.33
C ALA A 219 -25.38 12.11 -8.14
N PHE A 220 -25.64 11.53 -6.97
CA PHE A 220 -25.35 10.13 -6.73
C PHE A 220 -26.26 9.21 -7.55
N GLU A 221 -27.56 9.44 -7.57
CA GLU A 221 -28.52 8.68 -8.37
C GLU A 221 -28.15 8.73 -9.87
N GLU A 222 -27.84 9.91 -10.41
CA GLU A 222 -27.39 10.08 -11.80
C GLU A 222 -26.10 9.32 -12.09
N SER A 223 -25.25 9.15 -11.08
CA SER A 223 -23.98 8.43 -11.25
C SER A 223 -24.19 6.95 -11.55
N GLY A 224 -25.28 6.35 -11.08
CA GLY A 224 -25.55 4.91 -11.16
C GLY A 224 -24.59 4.03 -10.35
N LEU A 225 -23.77 4.64 -9.47
CA LEU A 225 -22.78 3.92 -8.67
C LEU A 225 -23.41 3.35 -7.39
N LYS A 226 -22.71 2.37 -6.79
CA LYS A 226 -23.17 1.69 -5.58
C LYS A 226 -22.46 2.15 -4.31
N MET A 227 -21.28 2.74 -4.47
CA MET A 227 -20.44 3.23 -3.38
C MET A 227 -20.37 4.76 -3.40
N ALA A 228 -20.54 5.36 -2.22
CA ALA A 228 -20.37 6.80 -2.00
C ALA A 228 -19.38 7.08 -0.88
N VAL A 229 -18.58 8.15 -1.03
CA VAL A 229 -17.67 8.63 0.01
C VAL A 229 -17.94 10.09 0.30
N ILE A 230 -18.37 10.41 1.53
CA ILE A 230 -18.67 11.76 1.97
C ILE A 230 -17.38 12.48 2.33
N CYS A 231 -17.14 13.65 1.70
CA CYS A 231 -15.97 14.49 1.85
C CYS A 231 -16.35 15.93 2.19
N GLY A 232 -15.88 16.46 3.31
CA GLY A 232 -16.16 17.83 3.77
C GLY A 232 -15.37 18.18 5.02
N THR A 233 -15.62 19.32 5.64
CA THR A 233 -15.06 19.67 6.95
C THR A 233 -15.81 18.99 8.11
N ASP A 234 -15.26 19.03 9.32
CA ASP A 234 -15.94 18.49 10.52
C ASP A 234 -17.24 19.25 10.79
N GLU A 235 -17.26 20.57 10.55
CA GLU A 235 -18.46 21.42 10.68
C GLU A 235 -19.57 21.02 9.69
N ARG A 236 -19.19 20.71 8.43
CA ARG A 236 -20.14 20.20 7.43
C ARG A 236 -20.67 18.83 7.83
N TYR A 237 -19.81 17.98 8.34
CA TYR A 237 -20.24 16.66 8.80
C TYR A 237 -21.24 16.75 9.96
N ALA A 238 -20.97 17.60 10.95
CA ALA A 238 -21.86 17.77 12.09
C ALA A 238 -23.28 18.22 11.67
N THR A 239 -23.39 18.99 10.59
CA THR A 239 -24.67 19.54 10.12
C THR A 239 -25.38 18.72 9.07
N MET A 240 -24.65 17.97 8.22
CA MET A 240 -25.23 17.39 6.99
C MET A 240 -24.96 15.89 6.83
N ALA A 241 -23.89 15.32 7.44
CA ALA A 241 -23.45 13.97 7.10
C ALA A 241 -24.52 12.90 7.34
N ALA A 242 -25.31 13.01 8.41
CA ALA A 242 -26.39 12.07 8.72
C ALA A 242 -27.50 12.11 7.65
N ASP A 243 -27.92 13.30 7.23
CA ASP A 243 -29.01 13.44 6.28
C ASP A 243 -28.54 13.09 4.86
N VAL A 244 -27.28 13.43 4.50
CA VAL A 244 -26.65 12.98 3.26
C VAL A 244 -26.55 11.44 3.22
N ALA A 245 -26.08 10.79 4.28
CA ALA A 245 -25.98 9.33 4.31
C ALA A 245 -27.35 8.65 4.12
N LYS A 246 -28.40 9.13 4.80
CA LYS A 246 -29.79 8.64 4.61
C LYS A 246 -30.24 8.82 3.16
N ALA A 247 -30.01 10.00 2.58
CA ALA A 247 -30.39 10.28 1.21
C ALA A 247 -29.65 9.41 0.20
N LEU A 248 -28.34 9.19 0.37
CA LEU A 248 -27.56 8.27 -0.44
C LEU A 248 -28.11 6.84 -0.38
N ARG A 249 -28.44 6.35 0.83
CA ARG A 249 -29.06 5.03 1.02
C ARG A 249 -30.41 4.93 0.33
N ALA A 250 -31.25 5.95 0.46
CA ALA A 250 -32.55 5.99 -0.20
C ALA A 250 -32.44 5.98 -1.75
N ASN A 251 -31.33 6.47 -2.29
CA ASN A 251 -31.03 6.50 -3.72
C ASN A 251 -30.08 5.36 -4.17
N GLY A 252 -30.04 4.26 -3.42
CA GLY A 252 -29.41 3.02 -3.87
C GLY A 252 -27.93 2.86 -3.50
N ALA A 253 -27.36 3.67 -2.61
CA ALA A 253 -26.03 3.45 -2.11
C ALA A 253 -25.97 2.15 -1.28
N GLU A 254 -25.15 1.19 -1.73
CA GLU A 254 -24.91 -0.07 -1.04
C GLU A 254 -23.75 0.04 -0.05
N LEU A 255 -22.83 0.99 -0.25
CA LEU A 255 -21.70 1.26 0.63
C LEU A 255 -21.51 2.77 0.78
N VAL A 256 -21.51 3.27 2.02
CA VAL A 256 -21.32 4.69 2.33
C VAL A 256 -20.16 4.86 3.29
N TRP A 257 -19.12 5.54 2.84
CA TRP A 257 -17.99 5.92 3.68
C TRP A 257 -18.02 7.41 4.02
N LEU A 258 -17.33 7.77 5.11
CA LEU A 258 -17.06 9.14 5.47
C LEU A 258 -15.54 9.32 5.62
N ALA A 259 -14.98 10.27 4.88
CA ALA A 259 -13.55 10.59 4.90
C ALA A 259 -13.21 11.44 6.12
N GLY A 260 -12.99 10.82 7.28
CA GLY A 260 -12.69 11.50 8.54
C GLY A 260 -12.91 10.62 9.76
N LYS A 261 -12.59 11.16 10.92
CA LYS A 261 -12.86 10.50 12.20
C LYS A 261 -14.31 10.78 12.64
N PRO A 262 -15.01 9.80 13.23
CA PRO A 262 -16.39 9.99 13.63
C PRO A 262 -16.57 10.90 14.84
N GLY A 263 -15.61 10.97 15.75
CA GLY A 263 -15.70 11.73 16.99
C GLY A 263 -16.92 11.33 17.84
N GLU A 264 -17.62 12.32 18.36
CA GLU A 264 -18.84 12.14 19.17
C GLU A 264 -20.09 11.79 18.36
N HIS A 265 -20.00 11.86 17.04
CA HIS A 265 -21.13 11.64 16.13
C HIS A 265 -21.23 10.21 15.58
N GLU A 266 -20.35 9.29 16.01
CA GLU A 266 -20.24 7.95 15.45
C GLU A 266 -21.56 7.21 15.39
N ASP A 267 -22.27 7.12 16.52
CA ASP A 267 -23.53 6.38 16.61
C ASP A 267 -24.61 6.99 15.71
N ALA A 268 -24.68 8.32 15.66
CA ALA A 268 -25.65 9.04 14.82
C ALA A 268 -25.38 8.81 13.33
N TRP A 269 -24.14 8.87 12.90
CA TRP A 269 -23.77 8.67 11.50
C TRP A 269 -23.88 7.21 11.06
N ARG A 270 -23.52 6.25 11.93
CA ARG A 270 -23.77 4.83 11.69
C ARG A 270 -25.27 4.52 11.58
N GLY A 271 -26.06 5.08 12.50
CA GLY A 271 -27.53 4.95 12.45
C GLY A 271 -28.17 5.60 11.22
N ALA A 272 -27.49 6.56 10.60
CA ALA A 272 -27.88 7.21 9.34
C ALA A 272 -27.45 6.43 8.08
N GLY A 273 -26.60 5.41 8.23
CA GLY A 273 -26.16 4.55 7.12
C GLY A 273 -24.70 4.70 6.70
N VAL A 274 -23.85 5.34 7.49
CA VAL A 274 -22.40 5.33 7.26
C VAL A 274 -21.82 4.00 7.73
N ASP A 275 -21.18 3.25 6.83
CA ASP A 275 -20.57 1.94 7.11
C ASP A 275 -19.17 2.08 7.71
N ARG A 276 -18.35 2.95 7.14
CA ARG A 276 -16.95 3.12 7.52
C ARG A 276 -16.52 4.58 7.63
N PHE A 277 -15.67 4.83 8.62
CA PHE A 277 -14.95 6.09 8.78
C PHE A 277 -13.51 5.88 8.36
N VAL A 278 -13.11 6.50 7.25
CA VAL A 278 -11.79 6.31 6.67
C VAL A 278 -10.91 7.52 6.96
N HIS A 279 -9.86 7.30 7.75
CA HIS A 279 -8.94 8.34 8.19
C HIS A 279 -7.52 7.81 8.37
N LEU A 280 -6.55 8.69 8.58
CA LEU A 280 -5.18 8.30 8.84
C LEU A 280 -5.09 7.38 10.09
N GLY A 281 -4.47 6.22 9.92
CA GLY A 281 -4.24 5.23 10.97
C GLY A 281 -5.20 4.04 10.99
N VAL A 282 -6.25 4.03 10.14
CA VAL A 282 -7.01 2.80 9.89
C VAL A 282 -6.21 1.86 9.01
N ASP A 283 -6.50 0.58 9.08
CA ASP A 283 -5.94 -0.40 8.16
C ASP A 283 -6.61 -0.24 6.79
N LEU A 284 -5.89 0.37 5.85
CA LEU A 284 -6.42 0.68 4.52
C LEU A 284 -6.53 -0.58 3.65
N VAL A 285 -5.71 -1.59 3.88
CA VAL A 285 -5.80 -2.85 3.14
C VAL A 285 -7.11 -3.56 3.46
N GLU A 286 -7.46 -3.66 4.75
CA GLU A 286 -8.73 -4.23 5.21
C GLU A 286 -9.93 -3.46 4.62
N VAL A 287 -9.91 -2.14 4.75
CA VAL A 287 -10.99 -1.25 4.29
C VAL A 287 -11.18 -1.33 2.76
N LEU A 288 -10.10 -1.33 2.00
CA LEU A 288 -10.16 -1.44 0.54
C LEU A 288 -10.59 -2.82 0.08
N ARG A 289 -10.15 -3.89 0.76
CA ARG A 289 -10.57 -5.26 0.47
C ARG A 289 -12.08 -5.44 0.66
N GLU A 290 -12.64 -4.94 1.75
CA GLU A 290 -14.10 -4.95 1.97
C GLU A 290 -14.85 -4.19 0.86
N ALA A 291 -14.36 -3.02 0.45
CA ALA A 291 -14.98 -2.26 -0.62
C ALA A 291 -14.94 -3.00 -1.96
N LEU A 292 -13.81 -3.60 -2.31
CA LEU A 292 -13.68 -4.39 -3.54
C LEU A 292 -14.59 -5.62 -3.52
N GLN A 293 -14.62 -6.39 -2.43
CA GLN A 293 -15.53 -7.53 -2.29
C GLN A 293 -16.98 -7.14 -2.51
N HIS A 294 -17.36 -5.95 -2.07
CA HIS A 294 -18.72 -5.42 -2.29
C HIS A 294 -18.96 -4.99 -3.73
N LEU A 295 -17.98 -4.34 -4.37
CA LEU A 295 -18.11 -3.77 -5.71
C LEU A 295 -17.99 -4.81 -6.84
N ILE A 296 -17.09 -5.79 -6.69
CA ILE A 296 -16.77 -6.76 -7.74
C ILE A 296 -17.16 -8.21 -7.40
N GLY A 297 -17.51 -8.48 -6.15
CA GLY A 297 -17.89 -9.82 -5.63
C GLY A 297 -16.74 -10.53 -4.92
N PRO A 298 -17.06 -11.50 -4.02
CA PRO A 298 -16.07 -12.17 -3.17
C PRO A 298 -15.11 -13.07 -3.97
N ASP A 299 -15.57 -13.73 -5.03
CA ASP A 299 -14.77 -14.68 -5.81
C ASP A 299 -13.66 -13.98 -6.60
N ASP A 300 -13.88 -12.74 -7.01
CA ASP A 300 -12.89 -11.98 -7.77
C ASP A 300 -11.88 -11.26 -6.88
N ALA A 301 -12.29 -10.90 -5.68
CA ALA A 301 -11.40 -10.28 -4.69
C ALA A 301 -10.40 -11.28 -4.06
N ALA A 302 -10.65 -12.58 -4.17
CA ALA A 302 -9.81 -13.67 -3.63
C ALA A 302 -8.88 -14.31 -4.68
N ARG A 303 -8.99 -13.96 -5.96
CA ARG A 303 -8.17 -14.58 -7.04
C ARG A 303 -6.66 -14.30 -6.93
N GLY A 304 -6.26 -13.31 -6.16
CA GLY A 304 -4.84 -13.06 -5.87
C GLY A 304 -4.18 -14.10 -4.94
N GLU A 305 -4.97 -14.89 -4.21
CA GLU A 305 -4.44 -15.86 -3.24
C GLU A 305 -4.14 -17.25 -3.83
N GLU A 306 -4.66 -17.60 -5.02
CA GLU A 306 -4.56 -18.97 -5.59
C GLU A 306 -3.45 -19.16 -6.65
N GLU A 307 -2.86 -18.12 -7.20
CA GLU A 307 -1.81 -18.26 -8.22
C GLU A 307 -0.38 -18.44 -7.67
N ASP A 308 -0.17 -18.30 -6.34
CA ASP A 308 1.15 -18.42 -5.69
C ASP A 308 1.27 -19.64 -4.71
N ALA A 309 0.44 -20.68 -4.85
CA ALA A 309 0.50 -21.89 -4.01
C ALA A 309 1.32 -23.05 -4.62
#